data_16f1e1da218fbd791dbb29f00b233b7f
#
_entry.id   16f1e1da218fbd791dbb29f00b233b7f
#
_cell.length_a   1.000
_cell.length_b   1.000
_cell.length_c   1.000
_cell.angle_alpha   90.00
_cell.angle_beta   90.00
_cell.angle_gamma   90.00
#
_symmetry.space_group_name_H-M   'P 1'
#
loop_
_entity.id
_entity.type
_entity.pdbx_description
1 polymer ?
#
loop_
_entity_poly.entity_id
_entity_poly.type
_entity_poly.pdbx_seq_one_letter_code
_entity_poly.pdbx_strand_id
1 'polypeptide(L)'
;MSRSLSSLFSLMLVFGSAPAQTPAKPSTAPVTPTVVNSPPVESEMMTWPEVKQALAAGKTTALVYNGGTEQRGPQNVNGGHTLMGRATVKTIALKLGNAIAAPVLPFSPNNASADLPGTIGLTPQLYAALNEHIAEQLIKTGFRSVVLMGDHGGGQKELGDVAKKLDEKYRLQGIRVVFCDDVYAKANSDFDAWLEAHGYPKSSHAGIPDTSEMLYLSGSRGSWVRTDLVKTALGDPVPEPGERPERSVNNGITGDARRSSAELGKRLFEMKVEYAVRQIRQLLRPSSAITVPHP
;
A
#
# COMPACT_ATOMS: atom_id res chain seq x y z
N MET A 1 -14.13 67.84 71.98
CA MET A 1 -15.10 68.75 71.39
C MET A 1 -14.61 69.22 70.10
N SER A 2 -15.17 68.78 69.00
CA SER A 2 -15.32 69.47 67.71
C SER A 2 -15.81 68.49 66.67
N ARG A 3 -16.97 68.76 66.08
CA ARG A 3 -17.62 67.98 65.08
C ARG A 3 -17.11 68.46 63.72
N SER A 4 -16.78 67.53 62.84
CA SER A 4 -16.53 67.84 61.43
C SER A 4 -17.56 67.15 60.53
N LEU A 5 -18.26 67.91 59.71
CA LEU A 5 -19.24 67.49 58.71
C LEU A 5 -18.49 66.92 57.49
N SER A 6 -18.91 65.77 57.11
CA SER A 6 -18.50 65.20 55.80
C SER A 6 -19.58 65.42 54.75
N SER A 7 -19.25 66.08 53.65
CA SER A 7 -20.09 66.27 52.46
C SER A 7 -20.01 65.01 51.58
N LEU A 8 -21.15 64.39 51.35
CA LEU A 8 -21.31 63.32 50.30
C LEU A 8 -21.51 63.99 48.93
N PHE A 9 -20.54 63.73 48.02
CA PHE A 9 -20.76 63.94 46.56
C PHE A 9 -21.31 62.66 45.94
N SER A 10 -22.56 62.70 45.48
CA SER A 10 -23.18 61.62 44.69
C SER A 10 -22.75 61.76 43.25
N LEU A 11 -21.97 60.80 42.73
CA LEU A 11 -21.63 60.70 41.31
C LEU A 11 -22.66 59.80 40.65
N MET A 12 -23.57 60.37 39.82
CA MET A 12 -24.45 59.62 38.96
C MET A 12 -23.73 59.07 37.77
N LEU A 13 -23.50 57.74 37.71
CA LEU A 13 -23.05 57.02 36.53
C LEU A 13 -24.25 56.78 35.62
N VAL A 14 -24.25 57.40 34.45
CA VAL A 14 -25.20 57.11 33.34
C VAL A 14 -24.66 55.89 32.60
N PHE A 15 -25.29 54.74 32.80
CA PHE A 15 -25.03 53.55 31.94
C PHE A 15 -25.75 53.71 30.60
N GLY A 16 -24.99 54.00 29.56
CA GLY A 16 -25.45 53.92 28.19
C GLY A 16 -25.63 52.45 27.80
N SER A 17 -26.84 52.04 27.51
CA SER A 17 -27.16 50.72 26.96
C SER A 17 -26.65 50.59 25.52
N ALA A 18 -25.62 49.78 25.31
CA ALA A 18 -25.20 49.37 23.97
C ALA A 18 -26.25 48.42 23.35
N PRO A 19 -26.59 48.54 22.06
CA PRO A 19 -27.52 47.64 21.45
C PRO A 19 -26.93 46.23 21.39
N ALA A 20 -27.69 45.23 21.82
CA ALA A 20 -27.36 43.81 21.76
C ALA A 20 -27.17 43.40 20.29
N GLN A 21 -25.96 42.98 19.92
CA GLN A 21 -25.70 42.35 18.62
C GLN A 21 -26.36 40.97 18.63
N THR A 22 -27.32 40.75 17.75
CA THR A 22 -27.92 39.47 17.47
C THR A 22 -26.83 38.53 16.94
N PRO A 23 -26.63 37.33 17.49
CA PRO A 23 -25.64 36.39 16.96
C PRO A 23 -26.02 35.98 15.54
N ALA A 24 -25.10 36.14 14.60
CA ALA A 24 -25.27 35.71 13.20
C ALA A 24 -25.55 34.20 13.19
N LYS A 25 -26.66 33.82 12.52
CA LYS A 25 -27.00 32.42 12.28
C LYS A 25 -25.85 31.74 11.55
N PRO A 26 -25.36 30.56 11.99
CA PRO A 26 -24.33 29.87 11.25
C PRO A 26 -24.85 29.52 9.86
N SER A 27 -24.06 29.87 8.84
CA SER A 27 -24.35 29.53 7.44
C SER A 27 -24.35 28.02 7.28
N THR A 28 -25.53 27.45 7.00
CA THR A 28 -25.72 26.03 6.68
C THR A 28 -25.55 25.73 5.19
N ALA A 29 -24.76 26.53 4.46
CA ALA A 29 -24.41 26.16 3.11
C ALA A 29 -23.57 24.85 3.18
N PRO A 30 -23.98 23.77 2.46
CA PRO A 30 -23.19 22.57 2.42
C PRO A 30 -21.82 22.92 1.83
N VAL A 31 -20.75 22.68 2.60
CA VAL A 31 -19.39 22.73 2.09
C VAL A 31 -19.28 21.54 1.13
N THR A 32 -19.51 21.81 -0.15
CA THR A 32 -19.21 20.84 -1.20
C THR A 32 -17.69 20.64 -1.18
N PRO A 33 -17.17 19.46 -0.84
CA PRO A 33 -15.74 19.24 -0.91
C PRO A 33 -15.37 19.43 -2.38
N THR A 34 -14.44 20.35 -2.64
CA THR A 34 -13.79 20.46 -3.95
C THR A 34 -12.95 19.19 -4.13
N VAL A 35 -13.59 18.14 -4.64
CA VAL A 35 -12.90 16.94 -5.07
C VAL A 35 -12.04 17.39 -6.23
N VAL A 36 -10.73 17.46 -6.02
CA VAL A 36 -9.76 17.56 -7.11
C VAL A 36 -9.89 16.22 -7.85
N ASN A 37 -10.73 16.22 -8.88
CA ASN A 37 -11.03 15.06 -9.70
C ASN A 37 -9.87 14.74 -10.62
N SER A 38 -8.80 14.15 -10.06
CA SER A 38 -7.97 13.28 -10.88
C SER A 38 -8.82 12.05 -11.20
N PRO A 39 -8.91 11.66 -12.49
CA PRO A 39 -9.68 10.47 -12.85
C PRO A 39 -9.20 9.27 -12.02
N PRO A 40 -10.12 8.43 -11.49
CA PRO A 40 -9.73 7.28 -10.70
C PRO A 40 -8.80 6.37 -11.50
N VAL A 41 -7.84 5.77 -10.82
CA VAL A 41 -6.90 4.78 -11.41
C VAL A 41 -7.12 3.38 -10.85
N GLU A 42 -8.09 3.22 -9.95
CA GLU A 42 -8.49 1.95 -9.34
C GLU A 42 -9.78 1.49 -10.03
N SER A 43 -9.73 0.39 -10.77
CA SER A 43 -10.87 -0.09 -11.57
C SER A 43 -12.12 -0.39 -10.72
N GLU A 44 -11.93 -0.80 -9.46
CA GLU A 44 -13.04 -1.04 -8.52
C GLU A 44 -13.79 0.25 -8.12
N MET A 45 -13.21 1.41 -8.38
CA MET A 45 -13.79 2.73 -8.15
C MET A 45 -14.26 3.41 -9.45
N MET A 46 -14.21 2.69 -10.57
CA MET A 46 -14.60 3.17 -11.89
C MET A 46 -15.87 2.45 -12.36
N THR A 47 -16.73 3.21 -13.04
CA THR A 47 -17.82 2.62 -13.81
C THR A 47 -17.29 2.05 -15.14
N TRP A 48 -18.03 1.13 -15.77
CA TRP A 48 -17.58 0.58 -17.06
C TRP A 48 -17.39 1.62 -18.17
N PRO A 49 -18.18 2.72 -18.28
CA PRO A 49 -17.91 3.78 -19.24
C PRO A 49 -16.60 4.53 -18.96
N GLU A 50 -16.26 4.75 -17.68
CA GLU A 50 -14.99 5.37 -17.28
C GLU A 50 -13.78 4.50 -17.63
N VAL A 51 -13.89 3.17 -17.43
CA VAL A 51 -12.83 2.23 -17.87
C VAL A 51 -12.69 2.28 -19.38
N LYS A 52 -13.80 2.26 -20.14
CA LYS A 52 -13.78 2.36 -21.61
C LYS A 52 -13.12 3.68 -22.08
N GLN A 53 -13.46 4.78 -21.46
CA GLN A 53 -12.87 6.10 -21.77
C GLN A 53 -11.37 6.13 -21.43
N ALA A 54 -10.96 5.57 -20.30
CA ALA A 54 -9.57 5.50 -19.89
C ALA A 54 -8.73 4.66 -20.87
N LEU A 55 -9.24 3.49 -21.31
CA LEU A 55 -8.61 2.68 -22.35
C LEU A 55 -8.46 3.45 -23.66
N ALA A 56 -9.51 4.15 -24.11
CA ALA A 56 -9.48 4.99 -25.30
C ALA A 56 -8.49 6.17 -25.18
N ALA A 57 -8.28 6.67 -23.96
CA ALA A 57 -7.29 7.70 -23.65
C ALA A 57 -5.85 7.16 -23.49
N GLY A 58 -5.60 5.87 -23.77
CA GLY A 58 -4.27 5.27 -23.74
C GLY A 58 -3.87 4.67 -22.40
N LYS A 59 -4.75 4.59 -21.39
CA LYS A 59 -4.49 3.88 -20.13
C LYS A 59 -4.67 2.37 -20.35
N THR A 60 -3.74 1.75 -21.06
CA THR A 60 -3.85 0.36 -21.52
C THR A 60 -3.01 -0.64 -20.72
N THR A 61 -2.39 -0.20 -19.63
CA THR A 61 -1.64 -1.07 -18.71
C THR A 61 -2.50 -1.42 -17.50
N ALA A 62 -2.76 -2.69 -17.26
CA ALA A 62 -3.41 -3.19 -16.05
C ALA A 62 -2.35 -3.62 -15.02
N LEU A 63 -2.52 -3.20 -13.76
CA LEU A 63 -1.68 -3.63 -12.64
C LEU A 63 -2.46 -4.62 -11.78
N VAL A 64 -2.02 -5.86 -11.70
CA VAL A 64 -2.59 -6.92 -10.84
C VAL A 64 -1.68 -7.09 -9.65
N TYR A 65 -2.11 -6.57 -8.51
CA TYR A 65 -1.36 -6.62 -7.27
C TYR A 65 -1.91 -7.73 -6.35
N ASN A 66 -1.02 -8.59 -5.90
CA ASN A 66 -1.34 -9.67 -4.99
C ASN A 66 -0.91 -9.30 -3.58
N GLY A 67 -1.88 -9.18 -2.70
CA GLY A 67 -1.69 -9.00 -1.26
C GLY A 67 -1.65 -10.36 -0.55
N GLY A 68 -2.30 -10.42 0.59
CA GLY A 68 -2.40 -11.63 1.41
C GLY A 68 -3.19 -11.35 2.68
N THR A 69 -3.81 -12.38 3.21
CA THR A 69 -4.44 -12.38 4.53
C THR A 69 -3.74 -13.44 5.38
N GLU A 70 -2.90 -12.99 6.30
CA GLU A 70 -2.13 -13.87 7.16
C GLU A 70 -1.91 -13.25 8.53
N GLN A 71 -1.66 -14.09 9.52
CA GLN A 71 -1.21 -13.62 10.83
C GLN A 71 0.08 -12.79 10.67
N ARG A 72 0.19 -11.70 11.41
CA ARG A 72 1.31 -10.75 11.32
C ARG A 72 1.71 -10.26 12.70
N GLY A 73 1.91 -11.24 13.62
CA GLY A 73 2.17 -10.95 15.03
C GLY A 73 0.96 -10.32 15.74
N PRO A 74 1.03 -10.12 17.05
CA PRO A 74 -0.06 -9.57 17.84
C PRO A 74 -0.32 -8.07 17.57
N GLN A 75 0.67 -7.36 17.02
CA GLN A 75 0.59 -5.92 16.81
C GLN A 75 -0.08 -5.52 15.48
N ASN A 76 -0.09 -6.38 14.46
CA ASN A 76 -0.58 -6.03 13.13
C ASN A 76 -1.88 -6.77 12.78
N VAL A 77 -2.75 -6.13 11.99
CA VAL A 77 -3.95 -6.81 11.44
C VAL A 77 -3.56 -7.79 10.34
N ASN A 78 -4.32 -8.89 10.20
CA ASN A 78 -4.02 -9.97 9.27
C ASN A 78 -4.08 -9.56 7.78
N GLY A 79 -4.86 -8.53 7.44
CA GLY A 79 -4.99 -8.01 6.07
C GLY A 79 -3.88 -7.06 5.64
N GLY A 80 -2.75 -7.01 6.35
CA GLY A 80 -1.68 -6.02 6.13
C GLY A 80 -1.23 -5.92 4.68
N HIS A 81 -0.84 -7.01 4.03
CA HIS A 81 -0.41 -7.02 2.62
C HIS A 81 -1.48 -6.49 1.66
N THR A 82 -2.74 -6.81 1.89
CA THR A 82 -3.84 -6.30 1.06
C THR A 82 -4.04 -4.80 1.24
N LEU A 83 -3.97 -4.32 2.48
CA LEU A 83 -4.14 -2.91 2.82
C LEU A 83 -2.97 -2.06 2.29
N MET A 84 -1.74 -2.50 2.49
CA MET A 84 -0.53 -1.86 1.94
C MET A 84 -0.54 -1.90 0.42
N GLY A 85 -0.90 -3.04 -0.17
CA GLY A 85 -0.96 -3.25 -1.62
C GLY A 85 -1.91 -2.28 -2.33
N ARG A 86 -3.04 -1.92 -1.71
CA ARG A 86 -3.96 -0.91 -2.26
C ARG A 86 -3.30 0.46 -2.41
N ALA A 87 -2.58 0.91 -1.39
CA ALA A 87 -1.86 2.18 -1.45
C ALA A 87 -0.71 2.14 -2.47
N THR A 88 0.02 1.03 -2.49
CA THR A 88 1.17 0.82 -3.35
C THR A 88 0.78 0.80 -4.83
N VAL A 89 -0.18 -0.06 -5.22
CA VAL A 89 -0.59 -0.20 -6.63
C VAL A 89 -1.25 1.08 -7.16
N LYS A 90 -2.06 1.76 -6.35
CA LYS A 90 -2.63 3.07 -6.69
C LYS A 90 -1.53 4.09 -6.99
N THR A 91 -0.52 4.18 -6.12
CA THR A 91 0.57 5.13 -6.28
C THR A 91 1.43 4.80 -7.51
N ILE A 92 1.68 3.51 -7.78
CA ILE A 92 2.35 3.06 -9.01
C ILE A 92 1.54 3.46 -10.25
N ALA A 93 0.21 3.21 -10.27
CA ALA A 93 -0.64 3.57 -11.40
C ALA A 93 -0.63 5.08 -11.69
N LEU A 94 -0.70 5.91 -10.64
CA LEU A 94 -0.61 7.37 -10.77
C LEU A 94 0.74 7.81 -11.34
N LYS A 95 1.85 7.24 -10.87
CA LYS A 95 3.21 7.58 -11.35
C LYS A 95 3.50 7.09 -12.76
N LEU A 96 2.89 5.99 -13.18
CA LEU A 96 2.99 5.50 -14.57
C LEU A 96 2.21 6.38 -15.53
N GLY A 97 1.02 6.84 -15.13
CA GLY A 97 0.14 7.72 -15.91
C GLY A 97 -0.75 6.99 -16.93
N ASN A 98 -0.29 5.87 -17.48
CA ASN A 98 -1.00 5.04 -18.46
C ASN A 98 -1.55 3.72 -17.90
N ALA A 99 -1.66 3.61 -16.57
CA ALA A 99 -2.05 2.38 -15.90
C ALA A 99 -3.35 2.51 -15.12
N ILE A 100 -4.04 1.37 -14.96
CA ILE A 100 -5.20 1.17 -14.11
C ILE A 100 -4.88 0.01 -13.16
N ALA A 101 -5.10 0.20 -11.86
CA ALA A 101 -4.97 -0.84 -10.87
C ALA A 101 -6.24 -1.71 -10.86
N ALA A 102 -6.08 -3.02 -11.02
CA ALA A 102 -7.13 -3.99 -10.71
C ALA A 102 -7.35 -4.07 -9.19
N PRO A 103 -8.48 -4.64 -8.72
CA PRO A 103 -8.66 -4.92 -7.30
C PRO A 103 -7.51 -5.76 -6.74
N VAL A 104 -7.02 -5.41 -5.56
CA VAL A 104 -5.93 -6.16 -4.91
C VAL A 104 -6.45 -7.52 -4.46
N LEU A 105 -5.77 -8.59 -4.86
CA LEU A 105 -6.13 -9.94 -4.45
C LEU A 105 -5.75 -10.16 -2.98
N PRO A 106 -6.71 -10.55 -2.10
CA PRO A 106 -6.46 -10.64 -0.67
C PRO A 106 -5.88 -11.98 -0.22
N PHE A 107 -5.59 -12.90 -1.15
CA PHE A 107 -5.12 -14.25 -0.85
C PHE A 107 -3.91 -14.63 -1.69
N SER A 108 -2.91 -15.24 -1.04
CA SER A 108 -1.67 -15.74 -1.62
C SER A 108 -1.29 -17.08 -0.97
N PRO A 109 -0.29 -17.80 -1.47
CA PRO A 109 0.25 -18.97 -0.77
C PRO A 109 0.90 -18.57 0.56
N ASN A 110 0.35 -19.02 1.70
CA ASN A 110 0.74 -18.61 3.05
C ASN A 110 1.07 -19.80 3.97
N ASN A 111 1.72 -20.82 3.48
CA ASN A 111 1.96 -22.06 4.25
C ASN A 111 2.83 -21.82 5.51
N ALA A 112 3.78 -20.89 5.45
CA ALA A 112 4.68 -20.61 6.55
C ALA A 112 4.01 -19.98 7.78
N SER A 113 2.88 -19.30 7.58
CA SER A 113 2.13 -18.57 8.62
C SER A 113 0.85 -19.30 9.06
N ALA A 114 0.63 -20.55 8.59
CA ALA A 114 -0.63 -21.26 8.76
C ALA A 114 -0.90 -21.75 10.18
N ASP A 115 0.11 -21.82 11.05
CA ASP A 115 0.01 -22.41 12.39
C ASP A 115 -0.76 -21.53 13.39
N LEU A 116 -0.88 -20.23 13.11
CA LEU A 116 -1.60 -19.30 13.96
C LEU A 116 -2.93 -18.85 13.31
N PRO A 117 -3.98 -18.61 14.11
CA PRO A 117 -5.28 -18.19 13.58
C PRO A 117 -5.21 -16.88 12.76
N GLY A 118 -6.04 -16.79 11.72
CA GLY A 118 -6.19 -15.59 10.90
C GLY A 118 -5.50 -15.67 9.53
N THR A 119 -4.73 -16.71 9.27
CA THR A 119 -4.14 -16.97 7.95
C THR A 119 -5.13 -17.68 7.03
N ILE A 120 -5.29 -17.17 5.81
CA ILE A 120 -6.09 -17.76 4.74
C ILE A 120 -5.21 -17.88 3.50
N GLY A 121 -4.67 -19.07 3.28
CA GLY A 121 -3.75 -19.35 2.17
C GLY A 121 -4.44 -20.00 0.97
N LEU A 122 -3.81 -19.85 -0.19
CA LEU A 122 -4.13 -20.60 -1.41
C LEU A 122 -3.05 -21.66 -1.66
N THR A 123 -3.40 -22.71 -2.40
CA THR A 123 -2.37 -23.56 -3.00
C THR A 123 -1.65 -22.81 -4.11
N PRO A 124 -0.35 -23.07 -4.37
CA PRO A 124 0.37 -22.45 -5.49
C PRO A 124 -0.34 -22.62 -6.83
N GLN A 125 -0.94 -23.79 -7.07
CA GLN A 125 -1.65 -24.11 -8.31
C GLN A 125 -2.92 -23.26 -8.48
N LEU A 126 -3.72 -23.13 -7.42
CA LEU A 126 -4.93 -22.28 -7.46
C LEU A 126 -4.58 -20.82 -7.62
N TYR A 127 -3.52 -20.36 -6.94
CA TYR A 127 -3.03 -19.00 -7.05
C TYR A 127 -2.56 -18.66 -8.48
N ALA A 128 -1.76 -19.54 -9.09
CA ALA A 128 -1.34 -19.40 -10.47
C ALA A 128 -2.53 -19.35 -11.44
N ALA A 129 -3.48 -20.30 -11.31
CA ALA A 129 -4.67 -20.35 -12.16
C ALA A 129 -5.54 -19.10 -12.02
N LEU A 130 -5.70 -18.57 -10.81
CA LEU A 130 -6.45 -17.33 -10.56
C LEU A 130 -5.80 -16.12 -11.25
N ASN A 131 -4.49 -15.94 -11.08
CA ASN A 131 -3.75 -14.84 -11.69
C ASN A 131 -3.74 -14.94 -13.22
N GLU A 132 -3.59 -16.15 -13.78
CA GLU A 132 -3.68 -16.41 -15.21
C GLU A 132 -5.05 -16.00 -15.74
N HIS A 133 -6.12 -16.45 -15.11
CA HIS A 133 -7.48 -16.13 -15.54
C HIS A 133 -7.77 -14.63 -15.47
N ILE A 134 -7.38 -13.95 -14.39
CA ILE A 134 -7.57 -12.49 -14.23
C ILE A 134 -6.81 -11.74 -15.34
N ALA A 135 -5.57 -12.11 -15.62
CA ALA A 135 -4.77 -11.48 -16.68
C ALA A 135 -5.45 -11.65 -18.06
N GLU A 136 -5.95 -12.83 -18.36
CA GLU A 136 -6.69 -13.09 -19.62
C GLU A 136 -7.99 -12.29 -19.71
N GLN A 137 -8.75 -12.14 -18.61
CA GLN A 137 -9.95 -11.30 -18.60
C GLN A 137 -9.60 -9.82 -18.84
N LEU A 138 -8.52 -9.31 -18.25
CA LEU A 138 -8.06 -7.95 -18.49
C LEU A 138 -7.66 -7.74 -19.96
N ILE A 139 -6.93 -8.68 -20.57
CA ILE A 139 -6.59 -8.66 -21.99
C ILE A 139 -7.86 -8.64 -22.86
N LYS A 140 -8.83 -9.49 -22.55
CA LYS A 140 -10.12 -9.59 -23.26
C LYS A 140 -10.92 -8.27 -23.19
N THR A 141 -10.79 -7.52 -22.10
CA THR A 141 -11.47 -6.23 -21.92
C THR A 141 -10.75 -5.05 -22.59
N GLY A 142 -9.56 -5.25 -23.17
CA GLY A 142 -8.89 -4.25 -24.01
C GLY A 142 -7.55 -3.75 -23.48
N PHE A 143 -7.06 -4.25 -22.34
CA PHE A 143 -5.70 -3.93 -21.90
C PHE A 143 -4.65 -4.53 -22.82
N ARG A 144 -3.59 -3.77 -23.09
CA ARG A 144 -2.46 -4.17 -23.94
C ARG A 144 -1.23 -4.61 -23.15
N SER A 145 -1.18 -4.24 -21.88
CA SER A 145 -0.14 -4.69 -20.97
C SER A 145 -0.77 -5.11 -19.65
N VAL A 146 -0.36 -6.25 -19.12
CA VAL A 146 -0.73 -6.72 -17.78
C VAL A 146 0.55 -6.92 -16.97
N VAL A 147 0.61 -6.29 -15.82
CA VAL A 147 1.74 -6.39 -14.89
C VAL A 147 1.28 -7.18 -13.68
N LEU A 148 1.85 -8.37 -13.48
CA LEU A 148 1.66 -9.16 -12.28
C LEU A 148 2.70 -8.75 -11.23
N MET A 149 2.29 -8.52 -10.01
CA MET A 149 3.16 -8.17 -8.89
C MET A 149 2.52 -8.55 -7.56
N GLY A 150 3.29 -8.56 -6.48
CA GLY A 150 2.77 -8.87 -5.16
C GLY A 150 3.74 -8.49 -4.05
N ASP A 151 3.20 -8.35 -2.85
CA ASP A 151 3.91 -7.93 -1.65
C ASP A 151 4.06 -9.07 -0.63
N HIS A 152 3.81 -10.29 -1.03
CA HIS A 152 3.91 -11.48 -0.21
C HIS A 152 5.00 -12.41 -0.72
N GLY A 153 5.80 -12.99 0.18
CA GLY A 153 6.91 -13.88 -0.20
C GLY A 153 6.46 -15.15 -0.91
N GLY A 154 5.34 -15.73 -0.48
CA GLY A 154 4.71 -16.84 -1.18
C GLY A 154 4.03 -16.39 -2.47
N GLY A 155 4.22 -17.15 -3.54
CA GLY A 155 3.58 -16.90 -4.83
C GLY A 155 4.40 -16.10 -5.84
N GLN A 156 5.59 -15.60 -5.50
CA GLN A 156 6.42 -14.83 -6.42
C GLN A 156 6.83 -15.65 -7.65
N LYS A 157 7.20 -16.90 -7.45
CA LYS A 157 7.54 -17.82 -8.54
C LYS A 157 6.36 -18.06 -9.47
N GLU A 158 5.18 -18.28 -8.92
CA GLU A 158 3.95 -18.53 -9.67
C GLU A 158 3.58 -17.32 -10.53
N LEU A 159 3.72 -16.09 -10.01
CA LEU A 159 3.50 -14.87 -10.80
C LEU A 159 4.48 -14.75 -11.97
N GLY A 160 5.74 -15.05 -11.76
CA GLY A 160 6.75 -15.08 -12.80
C GLY A 160 6.45 -16.10 -13.90
N ASP A 161 6.09 -17.32 -13.51
CA ASP A 161 5.74 -18.40 -14.44
C ASP A 161 4.48 -18.07 -15.26
N VAL A 162 3.44 -17.53 -14.62
CA VAL A 162 2.20 -17.08 -15.30
C VAL A 162 2.51 -15.93 -16.27
N ALA A 163 3.27 -14.94 -15.85
CA ALA A 163 3.64 -13.83 -16.73
C ALA A 163 4.38 -14.30 -17.96
N LYS A 164 5.39 -15.17 -17.79
CA LYS A 164 6.15 -15.75 -18.90
C LYS A 164 5.24 -16.51 -19.87
N LYS A 165 4.40 -17.42 -19.35
CA LYS A 165 3.45 -18.21 -20.16
C LYS A 165 2.53 -17.31 -20.99
N LEU A 166 1.96 -16.28 -20.37
CA LEU A 166 1.02 -15.40 -21.06
C LEU A 166 1.71 -14.42 -22.02
N ASP A 167 2.91 -13.93 -21.69
CA ASP A 167 3.68 -13.10 -22.63
C ASP A 167 4.03 -13.89 -23.89
N GLU A 168 4.47 -15.14 -23.76
CA GLU A 168 4.71 -16.05 -24.90
C GLU A 168 3.46 -16.25 -25.76
N LYS A 169 2.29 -16.39 -25.14
CA LYS A 169 1.00 -16.60 -25.82
C LYS A 169 0.52 -15.35 -26.58
N TYR A 170 0.73 -14.16 -26.04
CA TYR A 170 0.05 -12.95 -26.51
C TYR A 170 0.97 -11.91 -27.17
N ARG A 171 2.30 -11.98 -27.00
CA ARG A 171 3.22 -10.94 -27.48
C ARG A 171 3.18 -10.72 -28.99
N LEU A 172 2.92 -11.76 -29.79
CA LEU A 172 2.77 -11.61 -31.25
C LEU A 172 1.51 -10.84 -31.65
N GLN A 173 0.55 -10.69 -30.73
CA GLN A 173 -0.63 -9.85 -30.87
C GLN A 173 -0.42 -8.41 -30.38
N GLY A 174 0.82 -8.04 -30.04
CA GLY A 174 1.17 -6.74 -29.47
C GLY A 174 0.73 -6.55 -28.04
N ILE A 175 0.50 -7.65 -27.30
CA ILE A 175 0.11 -7.64 -25.88
C ILE A 175 1.30 -8.15 -25.04
N ARG A 176 1.55 -7.50 -23.92
CA ARG A 176 2.63 -7.85 -23.01
C ARG A 176 2.06 -8.30 -21.65
N VAL A 177 2.59 -9.38 -21.13
CA VAL A 177 2.33 -9.79 -19.73
C VAL A 177 3.68 -9.93 -19.04
N VAL A 178 3.90 -9.14 -18.02
CA VAL A 178 5.19 -9.06 -17.32
C VAL A 178 5.06 -9.23 -15.82
N PHE A 179 6.12 -9.70 -15.19
CA PHE A 179 6.23 -9.81 -13.75
C PHE A 179 7.14 -8.71 -13.21
N CYS A 180 6.63 -7.94 -12.25
CA CYS A 180 7.36 -6.89 -11.56
C CYS A 180 7.70 -7.40 -10.15
N ASP A 181 8.92 -7.92 -9.97
CA ASP A 181 9.43 -8.44 -8.71
C ASP A 181 10.20 -7.42 -7.88
N ASP A 182 10.68 -6.33 -8.47
CA ASP A 182 11.41 -5.27 -7.76
C ASP A 182 10.58 -4.63 -6.64
N VAL A 183 9.25 -4.64 -6.76
CA VAL A 183 8.33 -4.13 -5.72
C VAL A 183 8.45 -4.93 -4.42
N TYR A 184 8.87 -6.18 -4.48
CA TYR A 184 9.06 -7.07 -3.35
C TYR A 184 10.53 -7.42 -3.14
N ALA A 185 11.14 -8.17 -4.05
CA ALA A 185 12.47 -8.76 -3.84
C ALA A 185 13.54 -7.68 -3.65
N LYS A 186 13.67 -6.77 -4.60
CA LYS A 186 14.70 -5.73 -4.53
C LYS A 186 14.41 -4.69 -3.43
N ALA A 187 13.16 -4.26 -3.28
CA ALA A 187 12.82 -3.24 -2.29
C ALA A 187 13.07 -3.73 -0.86
N ASN A 188 12.68 -4.97 -0.54
CA ASN A 188 12.93 -5.54 0.78
C ASN A 188 14.44 -5.77 1.00
N SER A 189 15.14 -6.35 0.03
CA SER A 189 16.59 -6.60 0.15
C SER A 189 17.39 -5.31 0.39
N ASP A 190 17.11 -4.26 -0.38
CA ASP A 190 17.83 -2.99 -0.23
C ASP A 190 17.42 -2.27 1.08
N PHE A 191 16.17 -2.44 1.51
CA PHE A 191 15.72 -1.86 2.77
C PHE A 191 16.32 -2.59 3.98
N ASP A 192 16.40 -3.92 3.94
CA ASP A 192 17.03 -4.72 5.00
C ASP A 192 18.53 -4.40 5.13
N ALA A 193 19.22 -4.26 3.99
CA ALA A 193 20.63 -3.84 3.99
C ALA A 193 20.80 -2.43 4.57
N TRP A 194 19.85 -1.52 4.27
CA TRP A 194 19.85 -0.19 4.86
C TRP A 194 19.60 -0.22 6.37
N LEU A 195 18.64 -1.03 6.85
CA LEU A 195 18.37 -1.22 8.27
C LEU A 195 19.59 -1.72 9.02
N GLU A 196 20.26 -2.75 8.49
CA GLU A 196 21.47 -3.34 9.08
C GLU A 196 22.59 -2.28 9.17
N ALA A 197 22.85 -1.54 8.10
CA ALA A 197 23.87 -0.48 8.06
C ALA A 197 23.58 0.66 9.07
N HIS A 198 22.32 0.81 9.53
CA HIS A 198 21.93 1.81 10.52
C HIS A 198 21.70 1.22 11.93
N GLY A 199 22.18 0.00 12.17
CA GLY A 199 22.14 -0.64 13.50
C GLY A 199 20.74 -1.04 13.96
N TYR A 200 19.84 -1.33 13.04
CA TYR A 200 18.55 -1.93 13.37
C TYR A 200 18.70 -3.46 13.50
N PRO A 201 17.90 -4.09 14.37
CA PRO A 201 17.93 -5.54 14.50
C PRO A 201 17.39 -6.24 13.25
N LYS A 202 17.89 -7.44 12.96
CA LYS A 202 17.33 -8.30 11.92
C LYS A 202 15.86 -8.60 12.22
N SER A 203 15.02 -8.51 11.23
CA SER A 203 13.60 -8.88 11.30
C SER A 203 13.05 -9.17 9.90
N SER A 204 11.99 -9.98 9.85
CA SER A 204 11.33 -10.31 8.59
C SER A 204 9.80 -10.28 8.77
N HIS A 205 9.13 -11.44 8.75
CA HIS A 205 7.68 -11.53 8.90
C HIS A 205 7.17 -10.82 10.16
N ALA A 206 6.22 -9.92 10.00
CA ALA A 206 5.67 -9.04 11.05
C ALA A 206 6.74 -8.18 11.76
N GLY A 207 7.93 -8.07 11.19
CA GLY A 207 9.07 -7.33 11.71
C GLY A 207 9.03 -5.83 11.46
N ILE A 208 10.21 -5.20 11.44
CA ILE A 208 10.34 -3.75 11.19
C ILE A 208 9.76 -3.34 9.84
N PRO A 209 10.05 -4.04 8.71
CA PRO A 209 9.52 -3.62 7.42
C PRO A 209 7.99 -3.56 7.41
N ASP A 210 7.36 -4.68 7.76
CA ASP A 210 5.90 -4.84 7.75
C ASP A 210 5.20 -3.86 8.70
N THR A 211 5.63 -3.83 9.96
CA THR A 211 5.02 -3.00 10.99
C THR A 211 5.19 -1.52 10.68
N SER A 212 6.36 -1.13 10.16
CA SER A 212 6.63 0.27 9.82
C SER A 212 5.79 0.75 8.64
N GLU A 213 5.69 -0.05 7.57
CA GLU A 213 4.89 0.32 6.41
C GLU A 213 3.40 0.44 6.78
N MET A 214 2.89 -0.47 7.62
CA MET A 214 1.53 -0.38 8.16
C MET A 214 1.32 0.86 9.04
N LEU A 215 2.29 1.23 9.88
CA LEU A 215 2.24 2.47 10.66
C LEU A 215 2.17 3.71 9.76
N TYR A 216 2.95 3.76 8.70
CA TYR A 216 2.95 4.87 7.76
C TYR A 216 1.62 4.98 7.01
N LEU A 217 1.13 3.88 6.44
CA LEU A 217 -0.04 3.89 5.56
C LEU A 217 -1.36 3.98 6.32
N SER A 218 -1.45 3.48 7.55
CA SER A 218 -2.64 3.65 8.39
C SER A 218 -2.82 5.10 8.88
N GLY A 219 -1.74 5.86 8.98
CA GLY A 219 -1.74 7.26 9.41
C GLY A 219 -2.46 7.47 10.74
N SER A 220 -3.06 8.64 10.92
CA SER A 220 -3.80 9.00 12.15
C SER A 220 -5.06 8.16 12.41
N ARG A 221 -5.53 7.38 11.43
CA ARG A 221 -6.67 6.46 11.63
C ARG A 221 -6.29 5.19 12.40
N GLY A 222 -5.00 4.90 12.56
CA GLY A 222 -4.37 4.02 13.55
C GLY A 222 -4.91 2.61 13.75
N SER A 223 -5.82 2.12 12.90
CA SER A 223 -6.52 0.85 13.16
C SER A 223 -5.76 -0.40 12.69
N TRP A 224 -4.69 -0.26 11.90
CA TRP A 224 -3.97 -1.41 11.34
C TRP A 224 -2.89 -1.96 12.27
N VAL A 225 -2.38 -1.12 13.19
CA VAL A 225 -1.33 -1.49 14.13
C VAL A 225 -1.78 -1.20 15.56
N ARG A 226 -1.60 -2.16 16.46
CA ARG A 226 -1.77 -2.00 17.93
C ARG A 226 -0.47 -1.41 18.47
N THR A 227 -0.38 -0.10 18.49
CA THR A 227 0.87 0.64 18.78
C THR A 227 1.45 0.39 20.16
N ASP A 228 0.62 0.06 21.14
CA ASP A 228 1.02 -0.37 22.47
C ASP A 228 1.77 -1.72 22.44
N LEU A 229 1.36 -2.63 21.55
CA LEU A 229 2.00 -3.93 21.39
C LEU A 229 3.30 -3.88 20.60
N VAL A 230 3.56 -2.83 19.82
CA VAL A 230 4.84 -2.65 19.11
C VAL A 230 6.02 -2.61 20.08
N LYS A 231 5.83 -2.02 21.28
CA LYS A 231 6.89 -1.91 22.30
C LYS A 231 7.42 -3.26 22.82
N THR A 232 6.62 -4.30 22.67
CA THR A 232 6.94 -5.67 23.09
C THR A 232 7.04 -6.65 21.95
N ALA A 233 7.03 -6.16 20.71
CA ALA A 233 7.01 -6.98 19.47
C ALA A 233 8.39 -7.59 19.18
N LEU A 234 8.76 -8.58 19.98
CA LEU A 234 9.93 -9.45 19.80
C LEU A 234 9.45 -10.88 19.53
N GLY A 235 9.93 -11.50 18.50
CA GLY A 235 9.54 -12.83 18.08
C GLY A 235 10.70 -13.82 17.99
N ASP A 236 10.50 -14.86 17.20
CA ASP A 236 11.50 -15.88 16.95
C ASP A 236 12.70 -15.32 16.19
N PRO A 237 13.91 -15.85 16.36
CA PRO A 237 15.09 -15.41 15.62
C PRO A 237 14.89 -15.49 14.11
N VAL A 238 15.50 -14.56 13.37
CA VAL A 238 15.60 -14.67 11.90
C VAL A 238 16.59 -15.80 11.60
N PRO A 239 16.18 -16.88 10.91
CA PRO A 239 17.10 -17.98 10.59
C PRO A 239 18.18 -17.51 9.61
N GLU A 240 19.38 -18.03 9.74
CA GLU A 240 20.41 -17.86 8.72
C GLU A 240 20.04 -18.67 7.45
N PRO A 241 20.57 -18.30 6.29
CA PRO A 241 20.27 -19.01 5.05
C PRO A 241 20.56 -20.52 5.13
N GLY A 242 19.51 -21.33 4.94
CA GLY A 242 19.60 -22.80 5.01
C GLY A 242 19.31 -23.39 6.39
N GLU A 243 19.11 -22.58 7.41
CA GLU A 243 18.71 -23.05 8.73
C GLU A 243 17.18 -23.22 8.82
N ARG A 244 16.78 -24.12 9.72
CA ARG A 244 15.35 -24.25 10.05
C ARG A 244 14.94 -23.13 11.01
N PRO A 245 13.77 -22.49 10.79
CA PRO A 245 13.25 -21.51 11.73
C PRO A 245 13.09 -22.11 13.14
N GLU A 246 13.66 -21.45 14.14
CA GLU A 246 13.37 -21.72 15.54
C GLU A 246 12.02 -21.06 15.89
N ARG A 247 11.20 -21.77 16.67
CA ARG A 247 9.87 -21.29 17.10
C ARG A 247 9.73 -21.36 18.63
N SER A 248 10.69 -20.80 19.33
CA SER A 248 10.70 -20.76 20.79
C SER A 248 9.68 -19.79 21.38
N VAL A 249 9.41 -18.67 20.70
CA VAL A 249 8.41 -17.66 21.09
C VAL A 249 7.06 -17.95 20.44
N ASN A 250 7.07 -18.33 19.17
CA ASN A 250 5.90 -18.71 18.36
C ASN A 250 4.70 -17.72 18.47
N ASN A 251 4.99 -16.42 18.43
CA ASN A 251 3.98 -15.36 18.49
C ASN A 251 3.67 -14.73 17.12
N GLY A 252 4.16 -15.31 16.05
CA GLY A 252 3.93 -14.86 14.68
C GLY A 252 4.82 -13.70 14.23
N ILE A 253 5.86 -13.38 14.99
CA ILE A 253 6.89 -12.40 14.60
C ILE A 253 8.19 -13.15 14.34
N THR A 254 8.92 -12.75 13.31
CA THR A 254 10.29 -13.19 13.07
C THR A 254 11.23 -12.00 13.22
N GLY A 255 12.11 -12.05 14.23
CA GLY A 255 13.02 -10.98 14.60
C GLY A 255 12.43 -9.97 15.58
N ASP A 256 12.88 -8.73 15.51
CA ASP A 256 12.55 -7.66 16.46
C ASP A 256 11.86 -6.48 15.75
N ALA A 257 10.59 -6.28 16.02
CA ALA A 257 9.79 -5.19 15.45
C ALA A 257 9.67 -3.95 16.37
N ARG A 258 10.29 -3.96 17.57
CA ARG A 258 10.11 -2.90 18.58
C ARG A 258 10.58 -1.51 18.13
N ARG A 259 11.47 -1.44 17.14
CA ARG A 259 11.98 -0.19 16.57
C ARG A 259 11.26 0.25 15.29
N SER A 260 10.09 -0.32 15.02
CA SER A 260 9.27 0.08 13.87
C SER A 260 8.79 1.53 14.01
N SER A 261 8.74 2.27 12.90
CA SER A 261 8.25 3.64 12.87
C SER A 261 7.60 3.99 11.52
N ALA A 262 6.76 5.02 11.51
CA ALA A 262 6.14 5.50 10.29
C ALA A 262 7.17 6.08 9.30
N GLU A 263 8.30 6.64 9.78
CA GLU A 263 9.39 7.16 8.96
C GLU A 263 10.08 6.03 8.18
N LEU A 264 10.34 4.90 8.85
CA LEU A 264 10.87 3.69 8.21
C LEU A 264 9.89 3.14 7.19
N GLY A 265 8.60 3.12 7.54
CA GLY A 265 7.53 2.69 6.64
C GLY A 265 7.41 3.57 5.40
N LYS A 266 7.53 4.88 5.55
CA LYS A 266 7.57 5.82 4.43
C LYS A 266 8.72 5.50 3.47
N ARG A 267 9.92 5.29 4.01
CA ARG A 267 11.10 4.94 3.21
C ARG A 267 10.86 3.67 2.40
N LEU A 268 10.39 2.58 3.03
CA LEU A 268 10.13 1.32 2.36
C LEU A 268 9.06 1.48 1.27
N PHE A 269 7.94 2.14 1.57
CA PHE A 269 6.88 2.42 0.63
C PHE A 269 7.39 3.18 -0.61
N GLU A 270 8.17 4.24 -0.40
CA GLU A 270 8.76 5.03 -1.49
C GLU A 270 9.70 4.19 -2.36
N MET A 271 10.52 3.32 -1.76
CA MET A 271 11.40 2.38 -2.47
C MET A 271 10.59 1.39 -3.31
N LYS A 272 9.57 0.75 -2.74
CA LYS A 272 8.67 -0.18 -3.44
C LYS A 272 8.05 0.47 -4.68
N VAL A 273 7.49 1.66 -4.51
CA VAL A 273 6.85 2.40 -5.61
C VAL A 273 7.85 2.81 -6.68
N GLU A 274 9.00 3.34 -6.30
CA GLU A 274 10.02 3.80 -7.25
C GLU A 274 10.60 2.63 -8.05
N TYR A 275 10.94 1.53 -7.38
CA TYR A 275 11.51 0.35 -8.03
C TYR A 275 10.51 -0.29 -8.99
N ALA A 276 9.25 -0.44 -8.57
CA ALA A 276 8.20 -0.95 -9.44
C ALA A 276 8.00 -0.08 -10.68
N VAL A 277 7.88 1.23 -10.53
CA VAL A 277 7.70 2.15 -11.66
C VAL A 277 8.88 2.07 -12.63
N ARG A 278 10.10 2.02 -12.11
CA ARG A 278 11.31 1.88 -12.92
C ARG A 278 11.33 0.58 -13.68
N GLN A 279 11.10 -0.56 -13.00
CA GLN A 279 11.11 -1.88 -13.62
C GLN A 279 9.98 -2.04 -14.66
N ILE A 280 8.76 -1.63 -14.33
CA ILE A 280 7.63 -1.69 -15.27
C ILE A 280 7.92 -0.90 -16.55
N ARG A 281 8.48 0.32 -16.43
CA ARG A 281 8.88 1.10 -17.59
C ARG A 281 9.96 0.41 -18.44
N GLN A 282 10.88 -0.32 -17.81
CA GLN A 282 11.91 -1.10 -18.52
C GLN A 282 11.30 -2.30 -19.24
N LEU A 283 10.46 -3.10 -18.53
CA LEU A 283 9.84 -4.30 -19.06
C LEU A 283 8.87 -4.02 -20.23
N LEU A 284 8.21 -2.88 -20.22
CA LEU A 284 7.23 -2.48 -21.24
C LEU A 284 7.82 -1.57 -22.33
N ARG A 285 9.12 -1.29 -22.34
CA ARG A 285 9.74 -0.57 -23.46
C ARG A 285 9.54 -1.36 -24.76
N PRO A 286 9.16 -0.69 -25.87
CA PRO A 286 9.19 -1.34 -27.17
C PRO A 286 10.59 -1.89 -27.41
N SER A 287 10.70 -3.16 -27.81
CA SER A 287 11.96 -3.69 -28.31
C SER A 287 12.42 -2.77 -29.45
N SER A 288 13.59 -2.16 -29.33
CA SER A 288 14.20 -1.45 -30.46
C SER A 288 14.18 -2.42 -31.64
N ALA A 289 13.44 -2.10 -32.70
CA ALA A 289 13.41 -2.91 -33.89
C ALA A 289 14.86 -3.16 -34.28
N ILE A 290 15.26 -4.43 -34.36
CA ILE A 290 16.48 -4.82 -35.05
C ILE A 290 16.28 -4.33 -36.47
N THR A 291 16.96 -3.25 -36.83
CA THR A 291 17.02 -2.78 -38.21
C THR A 291 17.69 -3.90 -38.98
N VAL A 292 16.89 -4.75 -39.61
CA VAL A 292 17.41 -5.72 -40.58
C VAL A 292 18.00 -4.88 -41.69
N PRO A 293 19.30 -4.96 -41.98
CA PRO A 293 19.86 -4.29 -43.14
C PRO A 293 19.16 -4.90 -44.35
N HIS A 294 18.49 -4.09 -45.14
CA HIS A 294 18.03 -4.51 -46.45
C HIS A 294 19.25 -4.86 -47.28
N PRO A 295 19.22 -6.00 -48.03
CA PRO A 295 20.28 -6.45 -48.91
C PRO A 295 20.53 -5.48 -50.09
#